data_5edae98b49d9dc94a748e5dcce74413f
#
_entry.id   5edae98b49d9dc94a748e5dcce74413f
#
_cell.length_a   1.000
_cell.length_b   1.000
_cell.length_c   1.000
_cell.angle_alpha   90.00
_cell.angle_beta   90.00
_cell.angle_gamma   90.00
#
_symmetry.space_group_name_H-M   'P 1'
#
loop_
_entity.id
_entity.type
_entity.pdbx_description
1 polymer ?
#
loop_
_entity_poly.entity_id
_entity_poly.type
_entity_poly.pdbx_seq_one_letter_code
_entity_poly.pdbx_strand_id
1 'polypeptide(L)'
;MGKLDGRVVFITGAARGQGEQEARLFVAEGAKVVIADVLDEQGEALAKELGEEVARFVHLDVSREEEWTAAVGAAKDAFGKIDGLVNNAGILRFNALVDTPLDEFMQVVQVNQVGCFLGIKTVAPEIGAAGGGTIVNTASYTAMTGMSAVGTYAATKHAILGLTRVASMELAHLRIRVNAVCPGAIDTAMSNPAQLDPTADAAETSAALDELYRKLVPLGRVGRPEEVAALALFLSTEDSSYITGQPFVIDGGWLAGVSLF
;
A
#
# COMPACT_ATOMS: atom_id res chain seq x y z
N MET A 1 19.09 3.04 17.46
CA MET A 1 18.64 1.79 16.85
C MET A 1 17.26 2.05 16.31
N GLY A 2 17.09 1.91 15.00
CA GLY A 2 15.78 2.10 14.35
C GLY A 2 14.83 0.95 14.66
N LYS A 3 13.53 1.18 14.50
CA LYS A 3 12.49 0.16 14.80
C LYS A 3 12.52 -1.05 13.86
N LEU A 4 13.15 -0.92 12.69
CA LEU A 4 13.27 -1.96 11.67
C LEU A 4 14.74 -2.37 11.40
N ASP A 5 15.65 -2.11 12.34
CA ASP A 5 17.07 -2.48 12.18
C ASP A 5 17.23 -3.96 11.78
N GLY A 6 17.94 -4.19 10.67
CA GLY A 6 18.20 -5.52 10.14
C GLY A 6 17.04 -6.19 9.39
N ARG A 7 15.88 -5.52 9.24
CA ARG A 7 14.75 -6.00 8.45
C ARG A 7 14.97 -5.69 6.97
N VAL A 8 14.43 -6.58 6.12
CA VAL A 8 14.33 -6.38 4.67
C VAL A 8 12.86 -6.39 4.28
N VAL A 9 12.35 -5.26 3.81
CA VAL A 9 10.93 -5.09 3.51
C VAL A 9 10.72 -4.86 2.01
N PHE A 10 9.83 -5.65 1.41
CA PHE A 10 9.41 -5.54 0.03
C PHE A 10 8.15 -4.67 -0.05
N ILE A 11 8.19 -3.54 -0.79
CA ILE A 11 7.07 -2.59 -0.89
C ILE A 11 6.66 -2.46 -2.36
N THR A 12 5.39 -2.74 -2.67
CA THR A 12 4.84 -2.59 -4.03
C THR A 12 4.20 -1.22 -4.23
N GLY A 13 4.24 -0.70 -5.48
CA GLY A 13 3.75 0.65 -5.78
C GLY A 13 4.57 1.71 -5.03
N ALA A 14 5.88 1.48 -4.90
CA ALA A 14 6.76 2.24 -4.01
C ALA A 14 7.51 3.38 -4.69
N ALA A 15 7.34 3.58 -6.00
CA ALA A 15 8.04 4.65 -6.72
C ALA A 15 7.47 6.05 -6.45
N ARG A 16 6.27 6.15 -5.88
CA ARG A 16 5.61 7.42 -5.53
C ARG A 16 4.53 7.27 -4.46
N GLY A 17 4.03 8.40 -3.96
CA GLY A 17 2.86 8.48 -3.08
C GLY A 17 3.06 7.78 -1.73
N GLN A 18 2.08 6.97 -1.31
CA GLN A 18 2.15 6.28 0.00
C GLN A 18 3.34 5.32 0.06
N GLY A 19 3.54 4.50 -0.97
CA GLY A 19 4.62 3.52 -0.99
C GLY A 19 6.02 4.15 -0.98
N GLU A 20 6.20 5.30 -1.62
CA GLU A 20 7.43 6.09 -1.50
C GLU A 20 7.68 6.55 -0.06
N GLN A 21 6.65 7.08 0.63
CA GLN A 21 6.81 7.52 2.01
C GLN A 21 7.02 6.36 2.98
N GLU A 22 6.43 5.19 2.69
CA GLU A 22 6.73 3.94 3.41
C GLU A 22 8.21 3.55 3.22
N ALA A 23 8.73 3.58 1.98
CA ALA A 23 10.12 3.26 1.70
C ALA A 23 11.08 4.22 2.43
N ARG A 24 10.83 5.52 2.35
CA ARG A 24 11.63 6.56 3.03
C ARG A 24 11.65 6.37 4.55
N LEU A 25 10.46 6.19 5.14
CA LEU A 25 10.34 6.01 6.59
C LEU A 25 10.99 4.71 7.06
N PHE A 26 10.81 3.61 6.32
CA PHE A 26 11.36 2.32 6.71
C PHE A 26 12.89 2.31 6.64
N VAL A 27 13.49 2.97 5.63
CA VAL A 27 14.93 3.17 5.56
C VAL A 27 15.42 4.04 6.73
N ALA A 28 14.74 5.12 7.05
CA ALA A 28 15.07 5.98 8.19
C ALA A 28 15.00 5.22 9.54
N GLU A 29 14.16 4.18 9.62
CA GLU A 29 14.03 3.28 10.78
C GLU A 29 14.94 2.03 10.69
N GLY A 30 15.93 2.03 9.80
CA GLY A 30 16.99 1.02 9.73
C GLY A 30 16.70 -0.21 8.87
N ALA A 31 15.58 -0.24 8.14
CA ALA A 31 15.30 -1.32 7.20
C ALA A 31 16.13 -1.18 5.92
N LYS A 32 16.36 -2.31 5.26
CA LYS A 32 16.62 -2.36 3.83
C LYS A 32 15.28 -2.53 3.09
N VAL A 33 15.12 -1.84 1.96
CA VAL A 33 13.85 -1.76 1.26
C VAL A 33 13.99 -2.17 -0.21
N VAL A 34 13.08 -3.02 -0.67
CA VAL A 34 12.88 -3.29 -2.09
C VAL A 34 11.73 -2.41 -2.57
N ILE A 35 12.03 -1.50 -3.48
CA ILE A 35 11.10 -0.59 -4.14
C ILE A 35 10.61 -1.29 -5.40
N ALA A 36 9.39 -1.83 -5.39
CA ALA A 36 8.83 -2.57 -6.51
C ALA A 36 7.72 -1.74 -7.19
N ASP A 37 7.88 -1.44 -8.47
CA ASP A 37 6.92 -0.62 -9.23
C ASP A 37 7.07 -0.86 -10.73
N VAL A 38 6.09 -0.40 -11.52
CA VAL A 38 6.17 -0.31 -12.99
C VAL A 38 6.79 1.01 -13.47
N LEU A 39 7.02 1.95 -12.57
CA LEU A 39 7.57 3.29 -12.84
C LEU A 39 9.09 3.27 -12.66
N ASP A 40 9.80 2.72 -13.66
CA ASP A 40 11.24 2.45 -13.61
C ASP A 40 12.07 3.69 -13.24
N GLU A 41 11.88 4.80 -13.97
CA GLU A 41 12.66 6.02 -13.76
C GLU A 41 12.51 6.60 -12.34
N GLN A 42 11.27 6.63 -11.84
CA GLN A 42 10.99 7.14 -10.49
C GLN A 42 11.50 6.19 -9.39
N GLY A 43 11.33 4.89 -9.59
CA GLY A 43 11.79 3.88 -8.64
C GLY A 43 13.31 3.81 -8.54
N GLU A 44 14.02 3.88 -9.67
CA GLU A 44 15.49 3.96 -9.71
C GLU A 44 16.01 5.24 -9.07
N ALA A 45 15.36 6.38 -9.36
CA ALA A 45 15.72 7.66 -8.75
C ALA A 45 15.57 7.63 -7.22
N LEU A 46 14.47 7.07 -6.71
CA LEU A 46 14.23 6.91 -5.28
C LEU A 46 15.25 5.97 -4.62
N ALA A 47 15.54 4.82 -5.23
CA ALA A 47 16.53 3.88 -4.71
C ALA A 47 17.93 4.53 -4.62
N LYS A 48 18.31 5.29 -5.63
CA LYS A 48 19.58 6.04 -5.64
C LYS A 48 19.62 7.13 -4.57
N GLU A 49 18.53 7.86 -4.39
CA GLU A 49 18.42 8.91 -3.36
C GLU A 49 18.55 8.34 -1.95
N LEU A 50 17.91 7.19 -1.68
CA LEU A 50 17.96 6.53 -0.38
C LEU A 50 19.30 5.83 -0.08
N GLY A 51 20.06 5.50 -1.13
CA GLY A 51 21.32 4.76 -1.05
C GLY A 51 21.18 3.29 -1.45
N GLU A 52 21.94 2.88 -2.46
CA GLU A 52 21.81 1.53 -3.05
C GLU A 52 22.18 0.37 -2.10
N GLU A 53 22.84 0.66 -1.01
CA GLU A 53 23.15 -0.30 0.06
C GLU A 53 21.94 -0.63 0.95
N VAL A 54 20.93 0.25 0.99
CA VAL A 54 19.70 0.08 1.82
C VAL A 54 18.43 0.07 0.99
N ALA A 55 18.45 0.50 -0.26
CA ALA A 55 17.29 0.53 -1.15
C ALA A 55 17.63 -0.06 -2.51
N ARG A 56 16.77 -0.92 -3.04
CA ARG A 56 16.91 -1.52 -4.37
C ARG A 56 15.60 -1.40 -5.13
N PHE A 57 15.64 -0.84 -6.33
CA PHE A 57 14.52 -0.86 -7.25
C PHE A 57 14.45 -2.21 -7.97
N VAL A 58 13.22 -2.70 -8.18
CA VAL A 58 12.90 -3.85 -9.05
C VAL A 58 11.63 -3.53 -9.84
N HIS A 59 11.68 -3.73 -11.16
CA HIS A 59 10.47 -3.63 -11.99
C HIS A 59 9.47 -4.71 -11.60
N LEU A 60 8.21 -4.35 -11.39
CA LEU A 60 7.14 -5.30 -11.07
C LEU A 60 5.76 -4.78 -11.48
N ASP A 61 5.14 -5.41 -12.48
CA ASP A 61 3.69 -5.39 -12.64
C ASP A 61 3.08 -6.44 -11.70
N VAL A 62 2.46 -5.99 -10.62
CA VAL A 62 1.88 -6.87 -9.58
C VAL A 62 0.80 -7.81 -10.11
N SER A 63 0.22 -7.55 -11.28
CA SER A 63 -0.78 -8.40 -11.91
C SER A 63 -0.19 -9.64 -12.60
N ARG A 64 1.15 -9.72 -12.73
CA ARG A 64 1.87 -10.74 -13.49
C ARG A 64 2.67 -11.66 -12.58
N GLU A 65 2.23 -12.90 -12.46
CA GLU A 65 2.84 -13.89 -11.55
C GLU A 65 4.32 -14.16 -11.85
N GLU A 66 4.69 -14.21 -13.13
CA GLU A 66 6.07 -14.42 -13.55
C GLU A 66 7.03 -13.31 -13.09
N GLU A 67 6.55 -12.08 -13.02
CA GLU A 67 7.37 -10.95 -12.58
C GLU A 67 7.63 -10.98 -11.07
N TRP A 68 6.68 -11.48 -10.28
CA TRP A 68 6.88 -11.67 -8.84
C TRP A 68 8.05 -12.61 -8.52
N THR A 69 8.17 -13.71 -9.27
CA THR A 69 9.28 -14.65 -9.06
C THR A 69 10.63 -14.00 -9.33
N ALA A 70 10.73 -13.24 -10.41
CA ALA A 70 11.94 -12.50 -10.76
C ALA A 70 12.26 -11.41 -9.72
N ALA A 71 11.27 -10.63 -9.30
CA ALA A 71 11.44 -9.54 -8.34
C ALA A 71 11.87 -10.05 -6.95
N VAL A 72 11.29 -11.16 -6.48
CA VAL A 72 11.69 -11.81 -5.23
C VAL A 72 13.12 -12.35 -5.32
N GLY A 73 13.50 -12.96 -6.47
CA GLY A 73 14.88 -13.38 -6.72
C GLY A 73 15.86 -12.22 -6.61
N ALA A 74 15.60 -11.14 -7.31
CA ALA A 74 16.44 -9.93 -7.27
C ALA A 74 16.56 -9.31 -5.87
N ALA A 75 15.47 -9.33 -5.09
CA ALA A 75 15.47 -8.86 -3.70
C ALA A 75 16.38 -9.72 -2.80
N LYS A 76 16.33 -11.04 -2.97
CA LYS A 76 17.19 -11.98 -2.22
C LYS A 76 18.66 -11.87 -2.63
N ASP A 77 18.94 -11.67 -3.91
CA ASP A 77 20.31 -11.46 -4.40
C ASP A 77 20.91 -10.17 -3.83
N ALA A 78 20.09 -9.11 -3.69
CA ALA A 78 20.52 -7.83 -3.15
C ALA A 78 20.74 -7.86 -1.62
N PHE A 79 19.83 -8.50 -0.87
CA PHE A 79 19.77 -8.36 0.59
C PHE A 79 19.79 -9.67 1.38
N GLY A 80 19.82 -10.82 0.70
CA GLY A 80 19.94 -12.16 1.30
C GLY A 80 18.67 -12.74 1.90
N LYS A 81 17.65 -11.93 2.18
CA LYS A 81 16.36 -12.36 2.77
C LYS A 81 15.24 -11.38 2.44
N ILE A 82 14.01 -11.77 2.74
CA ILE A 82 12.85 -10.87 2.85
C ILE A 82 12.12 -11.26 4.14
N ASP A 83 11.85 -10.31 5.02
CA ASP A 83 11.11 -10.54 6.27
C ASP A 83 9.95 -9.56 6.49
N GLY A 84 9.59 -8.80 5.47
CA GLY A 84 8.40 -7.95 5.44
C GLY A 84 7.88 -7.70 4.04
N LEU A 85 6.55 -7.56 3.91
CA LEU A 85 5.86 -7.20 2.68
C LEU A 85 4.85 -6.08 2.96
N VAL A 86 4.87 -5.04 2.13
CA VAL A 86 3.78 -4.06 2.05
C VAL A 86 3.16 -4.14 0.66
N ASN A 87 1.96 -4.71 0.57
CA ASN A 87 1.13 -4.72 -0.64
C ASN A 87 0.41 -3.36 -0.76
N ASN A 88 1.13 -2.36 -1.28
CA ASN A 88 0.59 -1.00 -1.43
C ASN A 88 0.12 -0.71 -2.87
N ALA A 89 0.67 -1.36 -3.90
CA ALA A 89 0.28 -1.13 -5.29
C ALA A 89 -1.23 -1.20 -5.50
N GLY A 90 -1.75 -0.25 -6.28
CA GLY A 90 -3.17 -0.22 -6.61
C GLY A 90 -3.51 0.88 -7.59
N ILE A 91 -4.65 0.72 -8.26
CA ILE A 91 -5.23 1.71 -9.17
C ILE A 91 -6.68 2.01 -8.78
N LEU A 92 -7.11 3.22 -9.10
CA LEU A 92 -8.48 3.70 -8.91
C LEU A 92 -9.04 4.14 -10.27
N ARG A 93 -10.32 3.81 -10.52
CA ARG A 93 -11.10 4.29 -11.66
C ARG A 93 -12.43 4.82 -11.16
N PHE A 94 -12.90 5.89 -11.78
CA PHE A 94 -14.16 6.54 -11.44
C PHE A 94 -15.17 6.30 -12.53
N ASN A 95 -16.14 5.41 -12.29
CA ASN A 95 -17.26 5.14 -13.17
C ASN A 95 -18.51 4.75 -12.36
N ALA A 96 -19.70 5.13 -12.83
CA ALA A 96 -20.92 4.55 -12.31
C ALA A 96 -20.91 3.04 -12.56
N LEU A 97 -21.42 2.24 -11.64
CA LEU A 97 -21.31 0.78 -11.70
C LEU A 97 -21.93 0.21 -12.99
N VAL A 98 -23.05 0.80 -13.45
CA VAL A 98 -23.75 0.37 -14.67
C VAL A 98 -23.05 0.76 -15.97
N ASP A 99 -22.14 1.74 -15.91
CA ASP A 99 -21.37 2.25 -17.05
C ASP A 99 -19.92 1.73 -17.07
N THR A 100 -19.53 0.94 -16.08
CA THR A 100 -18.16 0.41 -15.98
C THR A 100 -17.93 -0.67 -17.04
N PRO A 101 -16.98 -0.47 -17.99
CA PRO A 101 -16.62 -1.52 -18.93
C PRO A 101 -16.01 -2.74 -18.23
N LEU A 102 -16.28 -3.95 -18.74
CA LEU A 102 -15.77 -5.18 -18.12
C LEU A 102 -14.24 -5.26 -18.10
N ASP A 103 -13.59 -4.78 -19.14
CA ASP A 103 -12.12 -4.74 -19.23
C ASP A 103 -11.52 -3.79 -18.20
N GLU A 104 -12.12 -2.62 -17.96
CA GLU A 104 -11.71 -1.72 -16.88
C GLU A 104 -11.92 -2.38 -15.50
N PHE A 105 -13.10 -3.01 -15.30
CA PHE A 105 -13.38 -3.77 -14.08
C PHE A 105 -12.28 -4.81 -13.84
N MET A 106 -11.96 -5.61 -14.85
CA MET A 106 -10.93 -6.66 -14.75
C MET A 106 -9.53 -6.09 -14.55
N GLN A 107 -9.19 -4.94 -15.14
CA GLN A 107 -7.91 -4.27 -14.89
C GLN A 107 -7.73 -3.92 -13.42
N VAL A 108 -8.76 -3.33 -12.79
CA VAL A 108 -8.71 -2.98 -11.37
C VAL A 108 -8.62 -4.23 -10.49
N VAL A 109 -9.35 -5.31 -10.83
CA VAL A 109 -9.27 -6.60 -10.13
C VAL A 109 -7.86 -7.19 -10.24
N GLN A 110 -7.26 -7.21 -11.43
CA GLN A 110 -5.93 -7.78 -11.65
C GLN A 110 -4.86 -7.05 -10.83
N VAL A 111 -4.85 -5.73 -10.87
CA VAL A 111 -3.84 -4.96 -10.12
C VAL A 111 -4.09 -5.04 -8.61
N ASN A 112 -5.29 -4.69 -8.15
CA ASN A 112 -5.54 -4.48 -6.72
C ASN A 112 -5.72 -5.79 -5.95
N GLN A 113 -6.49 -6.74 -6.50
CA GLN A 113 -6.85 -7.98 -5.80
C GLN A 113 -5.89 -9.11 -6.13
N VAL A 114 -5.67 -9.39 -7.43
CA VAL A 114 -4.76 -10.47 -7.84
C VAL A 114 -3.32 -10.10 -7.45
N GLY A 115 -2.90 -8.85 -7.65
CA GLY A 115 -1.58 -8.39 -7.22
C GLY A 115 -1.32 -8.58 -5.72
N CYS A 116 -2.29 -8.23 -4.87
CA CYS A 116 -2.18 -8.48 -3.42
C CYS A 116 -2.10 -9.98 -3.11
N PHE A 117 -2.91 -10.81 -3.76
CA PHE A 117 -2.85 -12.27 -3.60
C PHE A 117 -1.49 -12.82 -4.03
N LEU A 118 -0.97 -12.42 -5.18
CA LEU A 118 0.33 -12.87 -5.68
C LEU A 118 1.47 -12.44 -4.75
N GLY A 119 1.41 -11.23 -4.20
CA GLY A 119 2.36 -10.77 -3.19
C GLY A 119 2.38 -11.67 -1.95
N ILE A 120 1.21 -11.97 -1.38
CA ILE A 120 1.10 -12.90 -0.25
C ILE A 120 1.64 -14.29 -0.65
N LYS A 121 1.20 -14.83 -1.78
CA LYS A 121 1.57 -16.16 -2.27
C LYS A 121 3.07 -16.31 -2.45
N THR A 122 3.74 -15.31 -3.05
CA THR A 122 5.14 -15.43 -3.45
C THR A 122 6.10 -15.04 -2.32
N VAL A 123 5.74 -14.03 -1.50
CA VAL A 123 6.65 -13.49 -0.50
C VAL A 123 6.49 -14.18 0.87
N ALA A 124 5.31 -14.69 1.23
CA ALA A 124 5.13 -15.32 2.54
C ALA A 124 6.07 -16.51 2.81
N PRO A 125 6.37 -17.41 1.84
CA PRO A 125 7.36 -18.47 2.05
C PRO A 125 8.76 -17.92 2.40
N GLU A 126 9.18 -16.82 1.77
CA GLU A 126 10.47 -16.19 2.03
C GLU A 126 10.53 -15.55 3.42
N ILE A 127 9.44 -14.90 3.84
CA ILE A 127 9.31 -14.36 5.21
C ILE A 127 9.36 -15.51 6.22
N GLY A 128 8.69 -16.62 5.94
CA GLY A 128 8.76 -17.83 6.78
C GLY A 128 10.17 -18.40 6.88
N ALA A 129 10.90 -18.47 5.75
CA ALA A 129 12.30 -18.93 5.70
C ALA A 129 13.25 -17.98 6.46
N ALA A 130 12.96 -16.69 6.50
CA ALA A 130 13.69 -15.69 7.29
C ALA A 130 13.42 -15.81 8.81
N GLY A 131 12.48 -16.66 9.23
CA GLY A 131 12.14 -16.91 10.64
C GLY A 131 10.88 -16.21 11.14
N GLY A 132 10.09 -15.63 10.23
CA GLY A 132 8.86 -14.89 10.48
C GLY A 132 8.97 -13.40 10.16
N GLY A 133 7.86 -12.69 10.24
CA GLY A 133 7.82 -11.27 9.89
C GLY A 133 6.42 -10.71 9.76
N THR A 134 6.24 -9.78 8.82
CA THR A 134 4.99 -9.04 8.69
C THR A 134 4.54 -8.85 7.24
N ILE A 135 3.22 -8.87 7.03
CA ILE A 135 2.57 -8.46 5.79
C ILE A 135 1.58 -7.35 6.13
N VAL A 136 1.70 -6.22 5.46
CA VAL A 136 0.75 -5.11 5.54
C VAL A 136 0.09 -4.92 4.19
N ASN A 137 -1.24 -5.04 4.14
CA ASN A 137 -2.01 -4.88 2.91
C ASN A 137 -2.70 -3.51 2.91
N THR A 138 -2.51 -2.72 1.85
CA THR A 138 -3.20 -1.44 1.69
C THR A 138 -4.60 -1.65 1.12
N ALA A 139 -5.59 -1.68 2.00
CA ALA A 139 -7.00 -1.68 1.64
C ALA A 139 -7.49 -0.25 1.36
N SER A 140 -8.59 0.15 1.95
CA SER A 140 -9.18 1.50 1.90
C SER A 140 -10.31 1.58 2.92
N TYR A 141 -10.72 2.78 3.34
CA TYR A 141 -11.99 2.96 4.06
C TYR A 141 -13.17 2.39 3.26
N THR A 142 -13.11 2.43 1.91
CA THR A 142 -14.13 1.83 1.04
C THR A 142 -14.20 0.30 1.12
N ALA A 143 -13.25 -0.35 1.79
CA ALA A 143 -13.34 -1.77 2.12
C ALA A 143 -14.33 -2.06 3.28
N MET A 144 -14.82 -1.03 3.96
CA MET A 144 -15.73 -1.12 5.11
C MET A 144 -17.06 -0.42 4.85
N THR A 145 -17.15 0.36 3.77
CA THR A 145 -18.35 1.08 3.33
C THR A 145 -18.39 1.17 1.81
N GLY A 146 -19.44 1.75 1.26
CA GLY A 146 -19.55 2.07 -0.17
C GLY A 146 -19.22 3.53 -0.43
N MET A 147 -18.75 3.80 -1.65
CA MET A 147 -18.69 5.13 -2.25
C MET A 147 -19.17 5.05 -3.69
N SER A 148 -20.07 5.97 -4.09
CA SER A 148 -20.52 6.02 -5.48
C SER A 148 -19.37 6.29 -6.44
N ALA A 149 -19.49 5.83 -7.66
CA ALA A 149 -18.52 5.95 -8.75
C ALA A 149 -17.18 5.21 -8.56
N VAL A 150 -17.00 4.44 -7.49
CA VAL A 150 -15.78 3.62 -7.27
C VAL A 150 -16.09 2.15 -6.97
N GLY A 151 -17.18 1.63 -7.57
CA GLY A 151 -17.69 0.30 -7.25
C GLY A 151 -16.67 -0.83 -7.42
N THR A 152 -15.92 -0.83 -8.53
CA THR A 152 -14.87 -1.82 -8.80
C THR A 152 -13.75 -1.75 -7.76
N TYR A 153 -13.27 -0.54 -7.50
CA TYR A 153 -12.23 -0.31 -6.50
C TYR A 153 -12.67 -0.79 -5.11
N ALA A 154 -13.88 -0.39 -4.68
CA ALA A 154 -14.43 -0.82 -3.39
C ALA A 154 -14.52 -2.35 -3.29
N ALA A 155 -14.99 -3.04 -4.34
CA ALA A 155 -15.05 -4.49 -4.38
C ALA A 155 -13.66 -5.14 -4.16
N THR A 156 -12.61 -4.62 -4.85
CA THR A 156 -11.25 -5.15 -4.68
C THR A 156 -10.71 -4.88 -3.26
N LYS A 157 -11.03 -3.72 -2.68
CA LYS A 157 -10.56 -3.38 -1.33
C LYS A 157 -11.28 -4.19 -0.23
N HIS A 158 -12.56 -4.58 -0.43
CA HIS A 158 -13.23 -5.58 0.42
C HIS A 158 -12.57 -6.96 0.32
N ALA A 159 -12.19 -7.40 -0.90
CA ALA A 159 -11.49 -8.66 -1.11
C ALA A 159 -10.14 -8.71 -0.37
N ILE A 160 -9.38 -7.60 -0.33
CA ILE A 160 -8.12 -7.50 0.42
C ILE A 160 -8.33 -7.77 1.91
N LEU A 161 -9.43 -7.31 2.53
CA LEU A 161 -9.72 -7.64 3.93
C LEU A 161 -10.00 -9.13 4.12
N GLY A 162 -10.66 -9.78 3.15
CA GLY A 162 -10.82 -11.24 3.14
C GLY A 162 -9.47 -11.96 3.09
N LEU A 163 -8.62 -11.60 2.15
CA LEU A 163 -7.25 -12.14 2.03
C LEU A 163 -6.43 -11.92 3.31
N THR A 164 -6.49 -10.73 3.89
CA THR A 164 -5.80 -10.39 5.15
C THR A 164 -6.17 -11.32 6.29
N ARG A 165 -7.47 -11.56 6.49
CA ARG A 165 -7.98 -12.43 7.57
C ARG A 165 -7.55 -13.89 7.36
N VAL A 166 -7.72 -14.41 6.14
CA VAL A 166 -7.35 -15.81 5.84
C VAL A 166 -5.83 -16.00 5.96
N ALA A 167 -5.04 -15.12 5.35
CA ALA A 167 -3.58 -15.19 5.43
C ALA A 167 -3.07 -15.07 6.87
N SER A 168 -3.71 -14.26 7.72
CA SER A 168 -3.30 -14.14 9.13
C SER A 168 -3.43 -15.45 9.92
N MET A 169 -4.43 -16.28 9.58
CA MET A 169 -4.62 -17.59 10.21
C MET A 169 -3.70 -18.65 9.61
N GLU A 170 -3.60 -18.70 8.28
CA GLU A 170 -2.81 -19.72 7.59
C GLU A 170 -1.30 -19.55 7.80
N LEU A 171 -0.81 -18.30 7.91
CA LEU A 171 0.61 -17.99 8.02
C LEU A 171 1.11 -17.84 9.47
N ALA A 172 0.23 -17.92 10.47
CA ALA A 172 0.59 -17.77 11.88
C ALA A 172 1.65 -18.80 12.32
N HIS A 173 1.58 -20.03 11.82
CA HIS A 173 2.55 -21.09 12.11
C HIS A 173 3.97 -20.77 11.59
N LEU A 174 4.09 -19.88 10.61
CA LEU A 174 5.35 -19.34 10.09
C LEU A 174 5.81 -18.08 10.87
N ARG A 175 5.11 -17.71 11.93
CA ARG A 175 5.35 -16.48 12.71
C ARG A 175 5.21 -15.21 11.86
N ILE A 176 4.23 -15.21 10.93
CA ILE A 176 3.91 -14.05 10.09
C ILE A 176 2.63 -13.41 10.59
N ARG A 177 2.68 -12.12 10.89
CA ARG A 177 1.49 -11.30 11.15
C ARG A 177 1.02 -10.65 9.86
N VAL A 178 -0.29 -10.64 9.63
CA VAL A 178 -0.88 -10.05 8.42
C VAL A 178 -1.98 -9.09 8.84
N ASN A 179 -1.84 -7.79 8.51
CA ASN A 179 -2.82 -6.76 8.82
C ASN A 179 -3.11 -5.89 7.59
N ALA A 180 -4.16 -5.09 7.66
CA ALA A 180 -4.49 -4.14 6.61
C ALA A 180 -4.52 -2.71 7.14
N VAL A 181 -3.99 -1.75 6.37
CA VAL A 181 -4.26 -0.33 6.53
C VAL A 181 -5.44 0.06 5.64
N CYS A 182 -6.35 0.89 6.14
CA CYS A 182 -7.56 1.34 5.45
C CYS A 182 -7.57 2.88 5.39
N PRO A 183 -6.81 3.49 4.46
CA PRO A 183 -6.75 4.94 4.34
C PRO A 183 -8.07 5.54 3.86
N GLY A 184 -8.38 6.74 4.32
CA GLY A 184 -9.36 7.64 3.75
C GLY A 184 -8.84 8.36 2.50
N ALA A 185 -9.23 9.63 2.34
CA ALA A 185 -8.63 10.50 1.33
C ALA A 185 -7.20 10.89 1.75
N ILE A 186 -6.23 10.54 0.93
CA ILE A 186 -4.80 10.83 1.15
C ILE A 186 -4.29 11.62 -0.06
N ASP A 187 -3.55 12.69 0.17
CA ASP A 187 -3.00 13.55 -0.90
C ASP A 187 -1.91 12.82 -1.68
N THR A 188 -2.30 12.24 -2.79
CA THR A 188 -1.45 11.49 -3.72
C THR A 188 -1.94 11.72 -5.15
N ALA A 189 -1.13 11.36 -6.13
CA ALA A 189 -1.53 11.39 -7.53
C ALA A 189 -2.77 10.50 -7.86
N MET A 190 -3.11 9.54 -7.01
CA MET A 190 -4.33 8.72 -7.16
C MET A 190 -5.59 9.53 -6.84
N SER A 191 -5.56 10.37 -5.83
CA SER A 191 -6.68 11.23 -5.39
C SER A 191 -6.67 12.59 -6.07
N ASN A 192 -5.51 13.05 -6.52
CA ASN A 192 -5.31 14.32 -7.23
C ASN A 192 -4.49 14.09 -8.51
N PRO A 193 -5.11 13.64 -9.62
CA PRO A 193 -4.41 13.37 -10.88
C PRO A 193 -3.69 14.61 -11.47
N ALA A 194 -4.09 15.84 -11.08
CA ALA A 194 -3.41 17.05 -11.51
C ALA A 194 -1.93 17.10 -11.09
N GLN A 195 -1.53 16.34 -10.06
CA GLN A 195 -0.11 16.19 -9.68
C GLN A 195 0.75 15.52 -10.77
N LEU A 196 0.13 14.83 -11.74
CA LEU A 196 0.79 14.16 -12.85
C LEU A 196 0.69 14.92 -14.17
N ASP A 197 -0.13 15.98 -14.23
CA ASP A 197 -0.34 16.79 -15.42
C ASP A 197 0.42 18.12 -15.27
N PRO A 198 1.53 18.31 -16.03
CA PRO A 198 2.32 19.55 -15.97
C PRO A 198 1.56 20.78 -16.48
N THR A 199 0.39 20.60 -17.12
CA THR A 199 -0.46 21.69 -17.62
C THR A 199 -1.58 22.05 -16.66
N ALA A 200 -1.85 21.21 -15.65
CA ALA A 200 -2.89 21.46 -14.63
C ALA A 200 -2.33 22.28 -13.48
N ASP A 201 -3.17 23.12 -12.90
CA ASP A 201 -2.87 23.77 -11.62
C ASP A 201 -3.16 22.78 -10.48
N ALA A 202 -2.12 22.02 -10.10
CA ALA A 202 -2.22 21.04 -9.02
C ALA A 202 -2.57 21.71 -7.68
N ALA A 203 -2.16 22.98 -7.46
CA ALA A 203 -2.46 23.70 -6.22
C ALA A 203 -3.93 24.10 -6.16
N GLU A 204 -4.52 24.56 -7.28
CA GLU A 204 -5.95 24.86 -7.35
C GLU A 204 -6.80 23.61 -7.13
N THR A 205 -6.41 22.49 -7.77
CA THR A 205 -7.10 21.20 -7.60
C THR A 205 -6.98 20.69 -6.16
N SER A 206 -5.81 20.78 -5.52
CA SER A 206 -5.62 20.44 -4.11
C SER A 206 -6.50 21.29 -3.21
N ALA A 207 -6.58 22.60 -3.43
CA ALA A 207 -7.42 23.48 -2.64
C ALA A 207 -8.92 23.16 -2.77
N ALA A 208 -9.37 22.79 -3.98
CA ALA A 208 -10.75 22.36 -4.21
C ALA A 208 -11.07 21.04 -3.51
N LEU A 209 -10.14 20.09 -3.54
CA LEU A 209 -10.26 18.82 -2.81
C LEU A 209 -10.26 19.06 -1.30
N ASP A 210 -9.39 19.90 -0.77
CA ASP A 210 -9.37 20.25 0.65
C ASP A 210 -10.70 20.86 1.11
N GLU A 211 -11.29 21.77 0.31
CA GLU A 211 -12.59 22.36 0.64
C GLU A 211 -13.72 21.31 0.63
N LEU A 212 -13.68 20.35 -0.31
CA LEU A 212 -14.61 19.23 -0.33
C LEU A 212 -14.45 18.33 0.91
N TYR A 213 -13.22 17.90 1.18
CA TYR A 213 -12.93 16.97 2.28
C TYR A 213 -13.07 17.62 3.65
N ARG A 214 -12.90 18.94 3.77
CA ARG A 214 -13.19 19.70 5.01
C ARG A 214 -14.60 19.49 5.51
N LYS A 215 -15.55 19.25 4.59
CA LYS A 215 -16.96 18.98 4.93
C LYS A 215 -17.27 17.52 5.21
N LEU A 216 -16.45 16.61 4.70
CA LEU A 216 -16.69 15.18 4.78
C LEU A 216 -15.88 14.50 5.89
N VAL A 217 -14.68 15.03 6.19
CA VAL A 217 -13.74 14.45 7.14
C VAL A 217 -13.77 15.25 8.43
N PRO A 218 -14.06 14.63 9.58
CA PRO A 218 -14.11 15.34 10.87
C PRO A 218 -12.85 16.14 11.24
N LEU A 219 -11.64 15.63 10.87
CA LEU A 219 -10.41 16.39 11.06
C LEU A 219 -10.23 17.55 10.07
N GLY A 220 -11.17 17.77 9.15
CA GLY A 220 -11.25 18.94 8.27
C GLY A 220 -10.16 19.05 7.22
N ARG A 221 -9.50 17.95 6.85
CA ARG A 221 -8.44 17.93 5.85
C ARG A 221 -8.24 16.57 5.19
N VAL A 222 -7.56 16.55 4.07
CA VAL A 222 -6.99 15.34 3.46
C VAL A 222 -5.82 14.83 4.32
N GLY A 223 -5.65 13.53 4.42
CA GLY A 223 -4.49 12.91 5.08
C GLY A 223 -3.23 13.00 4.24
N ARG A 224 -2.07 12.93 4.87
CA ARG A 224 -0.77 12.90 4.18
C ARG A 224 -0.27 11.47 4.03
N PRO A 225 0.47 11.15 2.96
CA PRO A 225 1.08 9.84 2.76
C PRO A 225 1.95 9.37 3.94
N GLU A 226 2.66 10.30 4.60
CA GLU A 226 3.52 10.01 5.77
C GLU A 226 2.70 9.49 6.96
N GLU A 227 1.44 9.90 7.09
CA GLU A 227 0.57 9.43 8.16
C GLU A 227 0.19 7.96 7.94
N VAL A 228 0.00 7.55 6.69
CA VAL A 228 -0.22 6.13 6.33
C VAL A 228 1.05 5.32 6.53
N ALA A 229 2.21 5.84 6.09
CA ALA A 229 3.52 5.21 6.28
C ALA A 229 3.82 4.96 7.78
N ALA A 230 3.45 5.88 8.67
CA ALA A 230 3.62 5.70 10.11
C ALA A 230 2.78 4.54 10.67
N LEU A 231 1.56 4.35 10.17
CA LEU A 231 0.72 3.22 10.56
C LEU A 231 1.26 1.90 9.99
N ALA A 232 1.71 1.89 8.72
CA ALA A 232 2.34 0.73 8.11
C ALA A 232 3.63 0.33 8.86
N LEU A 233 4.44 1.32 9.28
CA LEU A 233 5.60 1.09 10.13
C LEU A 233 5.20 0.42 11.45
N PHE A 234 4.24 0.97 12.19
CA PHE A 234 3.76 0.37 13.44
C PHE A 234 3.37 -1.09 13.26
N LEU A 235 2.61 -1.41 12.20
CA LEU A 235 2.18 -2.78 11.91
C LEU A 235 3.33 -3.70 11.49
N SER A 236 4.45 -3.14 11.05
CA SER A 236 5.65 -3.86 10.63
C SER A 236 6.66 -4.07 11.75
N THR A 237 6.45 -3.51 12.95
CA THR A 237 7.35 -3.59 14.10
C THR A 237 6.86 -4.52 15.19
N GLU A 238 7.70 -4.79 16.19
CA GLU A 238 7.35 -5.56 17.40
C GLU A 238 6.35 -4.81 18.30
N ASP A 239 6.16 -3.50 18.14
CA ASP A 239 5.15 -2.71 18.85
C ASP A 239 3.73 -3.24 18.60
N SER A 240 3.53 -3.98 17.49
CA SER A 240 2.26 -4.62 17.11
C SER A 240 2.29 -6.15 17.19
N SER A 241 3.17 -6.74 18.02
CA SER A 241 3.44 -8.19 18.05
C SER A 241 2.23 -9.07 18.37
N TYR A 242 1.20 -8.54 19.02
CA TYR A 242 -0.05 -9.29 19.31
C TYR A 242 -1.23 -8.89 18.40
N ILE A 243 -0.93 -8.27 17.26
CA ILE A 243 -1.94 -7.77 16.32
C ILE A 243 -1.79 -8.50 14.98
N THR A 244 -2.83 -9.26 14.59
CA THR A 244 -2.92 -9.93 13.28
C THR A 244 -4.37 -10.06 12.83
N GLY A 245 -4.62 -10.10 11.50
CA GLY A 245 -5.93 -10.26 10.87
C GLY A 245 -6.83 -9.02 10.94
N GLN A 246 -6.31 -7.84 11.33
CA GLN A 246 -7.13 -6.67 11.62
C GLN A 246 -7.01 -5.58 10.55
N PRO A 247 -8.13 -4.89 10.23
CA PRO A 247 -8.12 -3.65 9.48
C PRO A 247 -7.89 -2.47 10.42
N PHE A 248 -7.03 -1.54 10.01
CA PHE A 248 -6.74 -0.31 10.73
C PHE A 248 -7.14 0.89 9.88
N VAL A 249 -8.19 1.60 10.30
CA VAL A 249 -8.70 2.77 9.61
C VAL A 249 -7.84 3.99 9.95
N ILE A 250 -7.47 4.75 8.91
CA ILE A 250 -6.79 6.03 9.01
C ILE A 250 -7.43 7.01 8.00
N ASP A 251 -8.51 7.65 8.41
CA ASP A 251 -9.42 8.37 7.53
C ASP A 251 -9.85 9.74 8.09
N GLY A 252 -9.21 10.23 9.14
CA GLY A 252 -9.57 11.49 9.79
C GLY A 252 -10.95 11.48 10.45
N GLY A 253 -11.52 10.29 10.71
CA GLY A 253 -12.82 10.10 11.33
C GLY A 253 -13.98 9.99 10.34
N TRP A 254 -13.71 9.88 9.03
CA TRP A 254 -14.76 9.81 8.01
C TRP A 254 -15.78 8.68 8.25
N LEU A 255 -15.31 7.50 8.70
CA LEU A 255 -16.17 6.36 9.02
C LEU A 255 -16.75 6.39 10.44
N ALA A 256 -16.38 7.34 11.29
CA ALA A 256 -16.84 7.37 12.68
C ALA A 256 -18.33 7.67 12.82
N GLY A 257 -18.94 8.32 11.79
CA GLY A 257 -20.34 8.68 11.79
C GLY A 257 -20.62 10.01 11.09
N VAL A 258 -21.79 10.58 11.35
CA VAL A 258 -22.22 11.87 10.79
C VAL A 258 -21.97 12.96 11.81
N SER A 259 -21.18 13.99 11.44
CA SER A 259 -21.07 15.22 12.24
C SER A 259 -22.28 16.13 12.03
N LEU A 260 -22.79 16.68 13.11
CA LEU A 260 -23.85 17.69 13.09
C LEU A 260 -23.31 19.11 13.37
N PHE A 261 -21.99 19.25 13.50
CA PHE A 261 -21.32 20.51 13.84
C PHE A 261 -20.31 20.89 12.78
#